data_f79edcdf66a2a1f7273c6077a6e4a46d
#
_entry.id   f79edcdf66a2a1f7273c6077a6e4a46d
#
_cell.length_a   1.000
_cell.length_b   1.000
_cell.length_c   1.000
_cell.angle_alpha   90.00
_cell.angle_beta   90.00
_cell.angle_gamma   90.00
#
_symmetry.space_group_name_H-M   'P 1'
#
loop_
_entity.id
_entity.type
_entity.pdbx_description
1 polymer ?
#
loop_
_entity_poly.entity_id
_entity_poly.type
_entity_poly.pdbx_seq_one_letter_code
_entity_poly.pdbx_strand_id
1 'polypeptide(L)'
;MRPAINLIISATALLMASCSGARHHNDTPEKPVVVVSIAPLSYFAEGIGGDKVDVEVMAPAGTDPETYEPSMASLGSASQASVIFTTGLLPFEEKIARTVKESSGGKTLNQTLCDSLQLIMGTHGHDEADPHIWMSLRNAR
;
A
#
# COMPACT_ATOMS: atom_id res chain seq x y z
N MET A 1 7.35 0.59 -67.10
CA MET A 1 7.95 0.86 -65.78
C MET A 1 6.97 1.22 -64.64
N ARG A 2 5.67 1.37 -64.91
CA ARG A 2 4.65 1.71 -63.88
C ARG A 2 4.09 0.54 -63.04
N PRO A 3 3.96 -0.73 -63.53
CA PRO A 3 3.38 -1.80 -62.72
C PRO A 3 4.26 -2.32 -61.58
N ALA A 4 5.60 -2.25 -61.72
CA ALA A 4 6.50 -2.76 -60.68
C ALA A 4 6.53 -1.88 -59.40
N ILE A 5 6.35 -0.58 -59.57
CA ILE A 5 6.32 0.39 -58.46
C ILE A 5 5.06 0.20 -57.60
N ASN A 6 3.92 -0.05 -58.24
CA ASN A 6 2.68 -0.29 -57.51
C ASN A 6 2.66 -1.60 -56.73
N LEU A 7 3.38 -2.61 -57.20
CA LEU A 7 3.53 -3.89 -56.50
C LEU A 7 4.41 -3.77 -55.24
N ILE A 8 5.46 -2.94 -55.30
CA ILE A 8 6.36 -2.70 -54.14
C ILE A 8 5.66 -1.90 -53.07
N ILE A 9 4.87 -0.89 -53.44
CA ILE A 9 4.10 -0.08 -52.48
C ILE A 9 2.99 -0.89 -51.80
N SER A 10 2.37 -1.84 -52.52
CA SER A 10 1.34 -2.72 -51.96
C SER A 10 1.92 -3.73 -50.98
N ALA A 11 3.13 -4.25 -51.23
CA ALA A 11 3.84 -5.19 -50.35
C ALA A 11 4.35 -4.52 -49.06
N THR A 12 4.76 -3.24 -49.13
CA THR A 12 5.22 -2.49 -47.94
C THR A 12 4.08 -2.11 -47.00
N ALA A 13 2.87 -1.86 -47.54
CA ALA A 13 1.69 -1.56 -46.73
C ALA A 13 1.19 -2.77 -45.92
N LEU A 14 1.37 -4.00 -46.43
CA LEU A 14 0.98 -5.23 -45.70
C LEU A 14 1.89 -5.57 -44.51
N LEU A 15 3.14 -5.12 -44.50
CA LEU A 15 4.10 -5.39 -43.42
C LEU A 15 3.91 -4.50 -42.19
N MET A 16 3.15 -3.40 -42.29
CA MET A 16 2.89 -2.49 -41.18
C MET A 16 1.67 -2.89 -40.34
N ALA A 17 0.89 -3.87 -40.76
CA ALA A 17 -0.33 -4.32 -40.08
C ALA A 17 -0.07 -5.38 -38.98
N SER A 18 1.18 -5.85 -38.82
CA SER A 18 1.51 -7.00 -37.95
C SER A 18 1.91 -6.65 -36.51
N CYS A 19 1.84 -5.39 -36.09
CA CYS A 19 2.21 -4.97 -34.72
C CYS A 19 1.04 -4.54 -33.83
N SER A 20 -0.19 -4.96 -34.16
CA SER A 20 -1.30 -4.90 -33.20
C SER A 20 -1.29 -6.17 -32.35
N GLY A 21 -0.23 -6.37 -31.57
CA GLY A 21 -0.27 -7.30 -30.45
C GLY A 21 -1.38 -6.83 -29.50
N ALA A 22 -2.56 -7.45 -29.61
CA ALA A 22 -3.58 -7.33 -28.59
C ALA A 22 -2.93 -7.74 -27.27
N ARG A 23 -2.52 -6.74 -26.46
CA ARG A 23 -2.26 -7.00 -25.06
C ARG A 23 -3.57 -7.51 -24.51
N HIS A 24 -3.65 -8.81 -24.27
CA HIS A 24 -4.66 -9.35 -23.37
C HIS A 24 -4.41 -8.64 -22.04
N HIS A 25 -5.10 -7.53 -21.85
CA HIS A 25 -5.30 -6.98 -20.53
C HIS A 25 -6.18 -8.02 -19.84
N ASN A 26 -5.59 -8.80 -18.96
CA ASN A 26 -6.38 -9.58 -18.01
C ASN A 26 -7.09 -8.52 -17.18
N ASP A 27 -8.36 -8.26 -17.50
CA ASP A 27 -9.27 -7.39 -16.76
C ASP A 27 -9.70 -8.02 -15.41
N THR A 28 -8.76 -8.64 -14.70
CA THR A 28 -8.97 -8.89 -13.28
C THR A 28 -8.73 -7.55 -12.61
N PRO A 29 -9.75 -6.90 -12.04
CA PRO A 29 -9.56 -5.63 -11.36
C PRO A 29 -8.47 -5.82 -10.30
N GLU A 30 -7.44 -4.99 -10.40
CA GLU A 30 -6.35 -4.99 -9.42
C GLU A 30 -6.97 -4.69 -8.05
N LYS A 31 -6.69 -5.56 -7.08
CA LYS A 31 -7.23 -5.39 -5.74
C LYS A 31 -6.63 -4.14 -5.09
N PRO A 32 -7.41 -3.37 -4.33
CA PRO A 32 -6.85 -2.27 -3.58
C PRO A 32 -5.82 -2.76 -2.58
N VAL A 33 -4.66 -2.13 -2.57
CA VAL A 33 -3.60 -2.42 -1.61
C VAL A 33 -3.88 -1.68 -0.31
N VAL A 34 -3.89 -2.42 0.79
CA VAL A 34 -4.01 -1.93 2.15
C VAL A 34 -2.67 -2.11 2.85
N VAL A 35 -2.03 -1.01 3.22
CA VAL A 35 -0.79 -1.07 4.01
C VAL A 35 -1.12 -0.95 5.48
N VAL A 36 -0.48 -1.78 6.30
CA VAL A 36 -0.57 -1.69 7.77
C VAL A 36 0.82 -1.46 8.35
N SER A 37 0.93 -0.66 9.41
CA SER A 37 2.21 -0.31 10.00
C SER A 37 2.93 -1.51 10.62
N ILE A 38 2.19 -2.39 11.28
CA ILE A 38 2.73 -3.56 12.01
C ILE A 38 1.94 -4.84 11.73
N ALA A 39 2.60 -5.98 11.87
CA ALA A 39 2.01 -7.29 11.59
C ALA A 39 0.68 -7.59 12.33
N PRO A 40 0.47 -7.24 13.61
CA PRO A 40 -0.81 -7.49 14.27
C PRO A 40 -2.02 -6.85 13.57
N LEU A 41 -1.83 -5.72 12.88
CA LEU A 41 -2.91 -5.04 12.18
C LEU A 41 -3.32 -5.78 10.90
N SER A 42 -2.45 -6.60 10.30
CA SER A 42 -2.79 -7.37 9.09
C SER A 42 -3.91 -8.37 9.39
N TYR A 43 -3.92 -8.98 10.57
CA TYR A 43 -4.99 -9.87 10.98
C TYR A 43 -6.39 -9.23 10.89
N PHE A 44 -6.50 -7.97 11.30
CA PHE A 44 -7.78 -7.24 11.22
C PHE A 44 -8.08 -6.81 9.79
N ALA A 45 -7.09 -6.32 9.06
CA ALA A 45 -7.27 -5.88 7.67
C ALA A 45 -7.68 -7.06 6.76
N GLU A 46 -7.04 -8.22 6.90
CA GLU A 46 -7.37 -9.45 6.19
C GLU A 46 -8.73 -10.01 6.60
N GLY A 47 -9.05 -9.98 7.92
CA GLY A 47 -10.32 -10.45 8.44
C GLY A 47 -11.52 -9.65 7.93
N ILE A 48 -11.35 -8.34 7.71
CA ILE A 48 -12.40 -7.45 7.21
C ILE A 48 -12.44 -7.43 5.69
N GLY A 49 -11.26 -7.31 5.05
CA GLY A 49 -11.15 -7.17 3.59
C GLY A 49 -11.30 -8.47 2.82
N GLY A 50 -10.95 -9.60 3.46
CA GLY A 50 -11.00 -10.95 2.85
C GLY A 50 -10.19 -10.99 1.55
N ASP A 51 -10.78 -11.60 0.54
CA ASP A 51 -10.20 -11.75 -0.80
C ASP A 51 -10.29 -10.50 -1.69
N LYS A 52 -10.84 -9.40 -1.18
CA LYS A 52 -11.08 -8.16 -1.94
C LYS A 52 -9.94 -7.16 -1.85
N VAL A 53 -8.96 -7.38 -0.98
CA VAL A 53 -7.82 -6.50 -0.76
C VAL A 53 -6.52 -7.30 -0.73
N ASP A 54 -5.41 -6.63 -1.05
CA ASP A 54 -4.06 -7.14 -0.82
C ASP A 54 -3.47 -6.38 0.36
N VAL A 55 -3.04 -7.09 1.40
CA VAL A 55 -2.52 -6.48 2.64
C VAL A 55 -1.00 -6.57 2.67
N GLU A 56 -0.35 -5.41 2.86
CA GLU A 56 1.10 -5.29 3.01
C GLU A 56 1.45 -4.77 4.41
N VAL A 57 2.49 -5.34 5.01
CA VAL A 57 2.97 -4.96 6.35
C VAL A 57 4.26 -4.16 6.23
N MET A 58 4.31 -2.96 6.85
CA MET A 58 5.50 -2.11 6.83
C MET A 58 6.63 -2.65 7.69
N ALA A 59 6.37 -2.90 8.97
CA ALA A 59 7.32 -3.54 9.89
C ALA A 59 7.07 -5.04 9.93
N PRO A 60 7.95 -5.87 9.30
CA PRO A 60 7.75 -7.32 9.22
C PRO A 60 7.71 -7.98 10.59
N ALA A 61 7.06 -9.15 10.67
CA ALA A 61 7.05 -9.95 11.88
C ALA A 61 8.48 -10.26 12.37
N GLY A 62 8.69 -10.13 13.67
CA GLY A 62 10.02 -10.32 14.29
C GLY A 62 10.89 -9.06 14.32
N THR A 63 10.43 -7.95 13.76
CA THR A 63 11.06 -6.64 13.88
C THR A 63 10.53 -5.94 15.13
N ASP A 64 11.41 -5.27 15.86
CA ASP A 64 11.00 -4.38 16.95
C ASP A 64 10.41 -3.09 16.36
N PRO A 65 9.10 -2.83 16.53
CA PRO A 65 8.44 -1.68 15.91
C PRO A 65 8.86 -0.35 16.53
N GLU A 66 9.40 -0.31 17.75
CA GLU A 66 9.82 0.94 18.38
C GLU A 66 11.13 1.48 17.78
N THR A 67 11.96 0.60 17.23
CA THR A 67 13.25 0.93 16.60
C THR A 67 13.28 0.75 15.10
N TYR A 68 12.15 0.34 14.51
CA TYR A 68 12.07 0.08 13.06
C TYR A 68 12.21 1.36 12.22
N GLU A 69 13.01 1.25 11.16
CA GLU A 69 13.16 2.30 10.16
C GLU A 69 12.73 1.81 8.79
N PRO A 70 11.66 2.37 8.20
CA PRO A 70 11.21 1.96 6.88
C PRO A 70 12.20 2.36 5.79
N SER A 71 12.43 1.45 4.84
CA SER A 71 13.24 1.72 3.66
C SER A 71 12.54 2.69 2.70
N MET A 72 13.31 3.33 1.81
CA MET A 72 12.73 4.19 0.76
C MET A 72 11.82 3.40 -0.19
N ALA A 73 12.13 2.12 -0.43
CA ALA A 73 11.27 1.25 -1.24
C ALA A 73 9.92 1.00 -0.55
N SER A 74 9.92 0.68 0.75
CA SER A 74 8.70 0.48 1.55
C SER A 74 7.84 1.74 1.60
N LEU A 75 8.46 2.92 1.76
CA LEU A 75 7.75 4.21 1.72
C LEU A 75 7.15 4.50 0.35
N GLY A 76 7.86 4.11 -0.73
CA GLY A 76 7.37 4.22 -2.10
C GLY A 76 6.13 3.34 -2.34
N SER A 77 6.14 2.07 -1.91
CA SER A 77 4.97 1.19 -1.96
C SER A 77 3.80 1.78 -1.17
N ALA A 78 4.05 2.22 0.05
CA ALA A 78 3.02 2.83 0.89
C ALA A 78 2.35 4.04 0.24
N SER A 79 3.11 4.86 -0.50
CA SER A 79 2.56 6.03 -1.20
C SER A 79 1.64 5.67 -2.39
N GLN A 80 1.64 4.42 -2.84
CA GLN A 80 0.78 3.92 -3.91
C GLN A 80 -0.41 3.10 -3.37
N ALA A 81 -0.45 2.84 -2.07
CA ALA A 81 -1.55 2.13 -1.44
C ALA A 81 -2.87 2.89 -1.54
N SER A 82 -3.99 2.17 -1.49
CA SER A 82 -5.33 2.77 -1.39
C SER A 82 -5.57 3.37 -0.01
N VAL A 83 -5.11 2.66 1.03
CA VAL A 83 -5.22 3.09 2.42
C VAL A 83 -4.05 2.59 3.24
N ILE A 84 -3.66 3.36 4.24
CA ILE A 84 -2.67 2.97 5.25
C ILE A 84 -3.33 3.05 6.62
N PHE A 85 -3.21 1.99 7.40
CA PHE A 85 -3.57 1.97 8.80
C PHE A 85 -2.33 2.00 9.68
N THR A 86 -2.26 2.98 10.56
CA THR A 86 -1.21 3.15 11.57
C THR A 86 -1.80 3.08 12.97
N THR A 87 -0.99 2.71 13.96
CA THR A 87 -1.42 2.81 15.37
C THR A 87 -1.49 4.27 15.80
N GLY A 88 -0.60 5.12 15.29
CA GLY A 88 -0.40 6.50 15.71
C GLY A 88 0.51 6.64 16.94
N LEU A 89 1.12 5.54 17.40
CA LEU A 89 1.88 5.48 18.65
C LEU A 89 3.34 5.04 18.45
N LEU A 90 3.73 4.71 17.20
CA LEU A 90 5.09 4.24 16.88
C LEU A 90 5.89 5.32 16.14
N PRO A 91 7.17 5.52 16.48
CA PRO A 91 7.98 6.62 15.94
C PRO A 91 8.08 6.65 14.41
N PHE A 92 8.18 5.48 13.76
CA PHE A 92 8.32 5.40 12.31
C PHE A 92 7.03 5.74 11.54
N GLU A 93 5.87 5.69 12.17
CA GLU A 93 4.57 5.95 11.54
C GLU A 93 4.40 7.42 11.13
N GLU A 94 5.02 8.35 11.88
CA GLU A 94 5.05 9.76 11.51
C GLU A 94 5.78 9.97 10.17
N LYS A 95 6.89 9.26 9.97
CA LYS A 95 7.65 9.30 8.72
C LYS A 95 6.82 8.78 7.55
N ILE A 96 6.05 7.69 7.76
CA ILE A 96 5.12 7.17 6.75
C ILE A 96 4.08 8.24 6.40
N ALA A 97 3.37 8.76 7.39
CA ALA A 97 2.29 9.73 7.21
C ALA A 97 2.77 10.96 6.42
N ARG A 98 3.94 11.50 6.76
CA ARG A 98 4.57 12.62 6.06
C ARG A 98 4.90 12.27 4.62
N THR A 99 5.61 11.15 4.38
CA THR A 99 6.02 10.75 3.04
C THR A 99 4.82 10.48 2.13
N VAL A 100 3.81 9.80 2.64
CA VAL A 100 2.57 9.52 1.91
C VAL A 100 1.84 10.81 1.54
N LYS A 101 1.72 11.75 2.49
CA LYS A 101 1.08 13.06 2.24
C LYS A 101 1.79 13.83 1.12
N GLU A 102 3.12 13.77 1.08
CA GLU A 102 3.94 14.47 0.09
C GLU A 102 3.94 13.78 -1.28
N SER A 103 3.94 12.44 -1.30
CA SER A 103 4.20 11.64 -2.51
C SER A 103 2.93 11.13 -3.20
N SER A 104 1.85 10.84 -2.46
CA SER A 104 0.64 10.25 -3.04
C SER A 104 -0.24 11.24 -3.80
N GLY A 105 0.00 12.54 -3.65
CA GLY A 105 -0.87 13.58 -4.21
C GLY A 105 -2.31 13.53 -3.66
N GLY A 106 -2.49 12.99 -2.44
CA GLY A 106 -3.78 12.84 -1.78
C GLY A 106 -4.59 11.61 -2.23
N LYS A 107 -4.00 10.69 -2.97
CA LYS A 107 -4.67 9.47 -3.43
C LYS A 107 -4.71 8.39 -2.35
N THR A 108 -3.72 8.32 -1.48
CA THR A 108 -3.64 7.36 -0.39
C THR A 108 -4.32 7.93 0.85
N LEU A 109 -5.28 7.20 1.39
CA LEU A 109 -5.92 7.53 2.66
C LEU A 109 -5.02 7.06 3.81
N ASN A 110 -4.66 7.96 4.72
CA ASN A 110 -3.97 7.60 5.96
C ASN A 110 -4.94 7.62 7.13
N GLN A 111 -5.10 6.48 7.81
CA GLN A 111 -6.01 6.30 8.92
C GLN A 111 -5.25 5.92 10.19
N THR A 112 -5.29 6.78 11.19
CA THR A 112 -4.67 6.55 12.50
C THR A 112 -5.70 5.93 13.46
N LEU A 113 -5.35 4.80 14.04
CA LEU A 113 -6.30 4.03 14.86
C LEU A 113 -6.47 4.59 16.28
N CYS A 114 -5.38 5.09 16.89
CA CYS A 114 -5.43 5.61 18.27
C CYS A 114 -6.40 6.78 18.47
N ASP A 115 -6.71 7.53 17.40
CA ASP A 115 -7.63 8.69 17.46
C ASP A 115 -9.04 8.31 17.91
N SER A 116 -9.42 7.05 17.74
CA SER A 116 -10.75 6.54 18.08
C SER A 116 -10.77 5.66 19.33
N LEU A 117 -9.61 5.50 20.02
CA LEU A 117 -9.44 4.52 21.09
C LEU A 117 -9.19 5.20 22.45
N GLN A 118 -9.62 4.53 23.52
CA GLN A 118 -9.22 4.89 24.86
C GLN A 118 -7.85 4.28 25.17
N LEU A 119 -6.82 5.12 25.22
CA LEU A 119 -5.45 4.70 25.48
C LEU A 119 -5.18 4.42 26.95
N ILE A 120 -4.29 3.46 27.21
CA ILE A 120 -3.73 3.21 28.54
C ILE A 120 -2.43 3.99 28.63
N MET A 121 -2.31 4.85 29.63
CA MET A 121 -1.09 5.60 29.88
C MET A 121 -0.08 4.72 30.63
N GLY A 122 1.19 4.86 30.28
CA GLY A 122 2.27 4.10 30.92
C GLY A 122 2.37 4.40 32.43
N THR A 123 2.56 3.36 33.23
CA THR A 123 2.61 3.44 34.71
C THR A 123 4.02 3.72 35.26
N HIS A 124 5.03 3.78 34.41
CA HIS A 124 6.44 3.85 34.81
C HIS A 124 7.13 5.20 34.57
N GLY A 125 6.37 6.31 34.72
CA GLY A 125 6.96 7.66 34.68
C GLY A 125 7.21 8.20 33.27
N HIS A 126 6.71 7.55 32.25
CA HIS A 126 6.62 8.08 30.89
C HIS A 126 5.16 8.49 30.64
N ASP A 127 4.94 9.75 30.31
CA ASP A 127 3.60 10.30 29.94
C ASP A 127 3.16 9.80 28.56
N GLU A 128 3.76 8.73 28.05
CA GLU A 128 3.47 8.14 26.75
C GLU A 128 2.42 7.04 26.86
N ALA A 129 1.54 6.96 25.87
CA ALA A 129 0.54 5.92 25.79
C ALA A 129 1.18 4.57 25.44
N ASP A 130 0.65 3.50 26.02
CA ASP A 130 1.06 2.13 25.68
C ASP A 130 0.74 1.86 24.19
N PRO A 131 1.74 1.55 23.36
CA PRO A 131 1.53 1.34 21.92
C PRO A 131 0.78 0.04 21.58
N HIS A 132 0.61 -0.89 22.52
CA HIS A 132 0.05 -2.22 22.29
C HIS A 132 -1.49 -2.22 22.20
N ILE A 133 -2.05 -1.26 21.52
CA ILE A 133 -3.53 -1.06 21.38
C ILE A 133 -4.25 -2.28 20.78
N TRP A 134 -3.56 -3.07 19.96
CA TRP A 134 -4.12 -4.28 19.31
C TRP A 134 -4.31 -5.46 20.26
N MET A 135 -3.71 -5.43 21.46
CA MET A 135 -3.88 -6.48 22.47
C MET A 135 -5.17 -6.33 23.27
N SER A 136 -5.88 -5.22 23.14
CA SER A 136 -7.12 -4.96 23.86
C SER A 136 -8.32 -5.55 23.12
N LEU A 137 -9.01 -6.52 23.72
CA LEU A 137 -10.26 -7.07 23.19
C LEU A 137 -11.37 -6.02 23.02
N ARG A 138 -11.31 -4.93 23.79
CA ARG A 138 -12.23 -3.81 23.65
C ARG A 138 -11.98 -3.03 22.37
N ASN A 139 -10.71 -2.84 22.01
CA ASN A 139 -10.30 -2.11 20.81
C ASN A 139 -10.48 -2.93 19.53
N ALA A 140 -10.57 -4.27 19.64
CA ALA A 140 -10.73 -5.19 18.53
C ALA A 140 -12.20 -5.37 18.05
N ARG A 141 -13.14 -4.56 18.55
CA ARG A 141 -14.58 -4.67 18.21
C ARG A 141 -15.00 -3.60 17.15
#